data_37722d6aecee692de7b487015d3ac75a
#
_entry.id   37722d6aecee692de7b487015d3ac75a
#
_cell.length_a   1.000
_cell.length_b   1.000
_cell.length_c   1.000
_cell.angle_alpha   90.00
_cell.angle_beta   90.00
_cell.angle_gamma   90.00
#
_symmetry.space_group_name_H-M   'P 1'
#
loop_
_entity.id
_entity.type
_entity.pdbx_description
1 polymer ?
#
loop_
_entity_poly.entity_id
_entity_poly.type
_entity_poly.pdbx_seq_one_letter_code
_entity_poly.pdbx_strand_id
1 'polypeptide(L)'
;VQGGIVEATFAGKGPDLALFMGGDFPIQLAARGVLTDLTTFSDFDEVKSRFADDATVLYQYNGGTYGLPCDQTFPMLFYRSDILSEYDIDPATDLNTWDGLLNCLPTLQRNYLEVGLILPVMTSTGGTTQVSAITEPGNTFAMLLLQQGLNYYNEEQTKTTFDTQEAVNAFDTWTKFYTTYSFQQTYDAFTRFRTGDMPVVIQNYTFYNQLSVAAPEIKGCWGFQPVPGTVQEDGTINHAANSNGSGAIIFTKAADQEGAWDFIKWFTSTDAQVKYGNNIESILGTMGRYATANEEALQQLSWTTSEVNLLLDQLNSQVEIPIIPASYGVTRNVMNAFRAVVNDYDNARDTLFWYNKDINDEITRKLEDLGLYDN
;
A
#
# COMPACT_ATOMS: atom_id res chain seq x y z
N VAL A 1 -21.73 -0.69 -3.62
CA VAL A 1 -21.78 0.78 -3.57
C VAL A 1 -21.21 1.37 -4.86
N GLN A 2 -19.99 0.99 -5.29
CA GLN A 2 -19.33 1.57 -6.47
C GLN A 2 -20.16 1.40 -7.77
N GLY A 3 -20.72 0.21 -8.05
CA GLY A 3 -21.57 -0.03 -9.23
C GLY A 3 -22.77 0.90 -9.30
N GLY A 4 -23.48 1.11 -8.17
CA GLY A 4 -24.64 2.01 -8.13
C GLY A 4 -24.28 3.48 -8.35
N ILE A 5 -23.08 3.92 -7.91
CA ILE A 5 -22.58 5.29 -8.17
C ILE A 5 -22.33 5.48 -9.66
N VAL A 6 -21.69 4.51 -10.33
CA VAL A 6 -21.42 4.56 -11.77
C VAL A 6 -22.72 4.69 -12.56
N GLU A 7 -23.69 3.81 -12.30
CA GLU A 7 -24.99 3.81 -12.98
C GLU A 7 -25.74 5.13 -12.76
N ALA A 8 -25.77 5.63 -11.51
CA ALA A 8 -26.43 6.90 -11.17
C ALA A 8 -25.76 8.09 -11.87
N THR A 9 -24.42 8.10 -11.93
CA THR A 9 -23.64 9.16 -12.58
C THR A 9 -23.93 9.20 -14.08
N PHE A 10 -23.93 8.06 -14.75
CA PHE A 10 -24.26 8.00 -16.18
C PHE A 10 -25.72 8.36 -16.46
N ALA A 11 -26.64 8.03 -15.53
CA ALA A 11 -28.05 8.42 -15.62
C ALA A 11 -28.31 9.93 -15.29
N GLY A 12 -27.26 10.69 -14.93
CA GLY A 12 -27.38 12.11 -14.55
C GLY A 12 -28.03 12.32 -13.17
N LYS A 13 -27.99 11.31 -12.32
CA LYS A 13 -28.52 11.30 -10.95
C LYS A 13 -27.45 10.93 -9.93
N GLY A 14 -26.19 11.07 -10.30
CA GLY A 14 -25.05 10.81 -9.42
C GLY A 14 -24.91 11.85 -8.33
N PRO A 15 -24.08 11.57 -7.30
CA PRO A 15 -23.74 12.55 -6.27
C PRO A 15 -22.82 13.64 -6.84
N ASP A 16 -22.72 14.78 -6.13
CA ASP A 16 -21.75 15.82 -6.47
C ASP A 16 -20.31 15.40 -6.16
N LEU A 17 -20.12 14.70 -5.05
CA LEU A 17 -18.82 14.16 -4.59
C LEU A 17 -18.99 12.78 -3.95
N ALA A 18 -17.89 12.09 -3.78
CA ALA A 18 -17.83 10.85 -2.99
C ALA A 18 -16.55 10.83 -2.15
N LEU A 19 -16.65 10.29 -0.94
CA LEU A 19 -15.53 10.08 -0.02
C LEU A 19 -15.13 8.60 0.01
N PHE A 20 -13.89 8.33 0.39
CA PHE A 20 -13.36 6.98 0.59
C PHE A 20 -13.44 6.10 -0.67
N MET A 21 -13.19 6.68 -1.83
CA MET A 21 -13.09 5.97 -3.08
C MET A 21 -11.66 5.45 -3.27
N GLY A 22 -11.51 4.15 -3.24
CA GLY A 22 -10.20 3.49 -3.29
C GLY A 22 -10.00 2.60 -4.50
N GLY A 23 -8.84 1.98 -4.56
CA GLY A 23 -8.45 1.11 -5.64
C GLY A 23 -8.24 1.85 -6.96
N ASP A 24 -8.47 1.16 -8.05
CA ASP A 24 -8.42 1.72 -9.40
C ASP A 24 -9.67 2.52 -9.78
N PHE A 25 -10.67 2.55 -8.91
CA PHE A 25 -11.98 3.15 -9.20
C PHE A 25 -11.90 4.63 -9.58
N PRO A 26 -11.18 5.51 -8.84
CA PRO A 26 -11.03 6.91 -9.24
C PRO A 26 -10.39 7.04 -10.63
N ILE A 27 -9.36 6.27 -10.92
CA ILE A 27 -8.65 6.33 -12.22
C ILE A 27 -9.52 5.80 -13.35
N GLN A 28 -10.28 4.74 -13.13
CA GLN A 28 -11.26 4.23 -14.11
C GLN A 28 -12.36 5.25 -14.44
N LEU A 29 -12.77 6.05 -13.47
CA LEU A 29 -13.74 7.15 -13.68
C LEU A 29 -13.09 8.35 -14.36
N ALA A 30 -11.87 8.73 -13.96
CA ALA A 30 -11.10 9.81 -14.58
C ALA A 30 -10.85 9.53 -16.07
N ALA A 31 -10.46 8.29 -16.41
CA ALA A 31 -10.25 7.86 -17.79
C ALA A 31 -11.52 7.94 -18.66
N ARG A 32 -12.70 7.88 -18.05
CA ARG A 32 -13.99 8.07 -18.73
C ARG A 32 -14.49 9.51 -18.73
N GLY A 33 -13.71 10.46 -18.21
CA GLY A 33 -14.05 11.89 -18.19
C GLY A 33 -15.22 12.24 -17.24
N VAL A 34 -15.51 11.42 -16.23
CA VAL A 34 -16.63 11.68 -15.32
C VAL A 34 -16.21 12.30 -13.97
N LEU A 35 -14.90 12.51 -13.76
CA LEU A 35 -14.37 13.20 -12.59
C LEU A 35 -13.81 14.57 -12.95
N THR A 36 -13.93 15.49 -12.01
CA THR A 36 -13.34 16.84 -12.11
C THR A 36 -11.86 16.76 -11.77
N ASP A 37 -11.04 17.38 -12.59
CA ASP A 37 -9.62 17.57 -12.29
C ASP A 37 -9.47 18.64 -11.21
N LEU A 38 -9.02 18.21 -10.03
CA LEU A 38 -8.91 19.09 -8.84
C LEU A 38 -7.80 20.14 -8.99
N THR A 39 -6.84 19.96 -9.91
CA THR A 39 -5.79 20.96 -10.19
C THR A 39 -6.35 22.25 -10.80
N THR A 40 -7.61 22.22 -11.25
CA THR A 40 -8.31 23.42 -11.77
C THR A 40 -8.73 24.40 -10.67
N PHE A 41 -8.80 23.96 -9.41
CA PHE A 41 -9.08 24.84 -8.28
C PHE A 41 -7.81 25.62 -7.88
N SER A 42 -7.97 26.93 -7.66
CA SER A 42 -6.84 27.86 -7.48
C SER A 42 -6.00 27.62 -6.23
N ASP A 43 -6.59 26.98 -5.22
CA ASP A 43 -5.95 26.64 -3.93
C ASP A 43 -5.57 25.15 -3.80
N PHE A 44 -5.57 24.41 -4.90
CA PHE A 44 -5.28 22.98 -4.91
C PHE A 44 -3.90 22.66 -4.28
N ASP A 45 -2.86 23.40 -4.63
CA ASP A 45 -1.49 23.13 -4.13
C ASP A 45 -1.38 23.37 -2.62
N GLU A 46 -2.08 24.38 -2.10
CA GLU A 46 -2.16 24.63 -0.66
C GLU A 46 -2.84 23.45 0.05
N VAL A 47 -3.96 22.98 -0.49
CA VAL A 47 -4.67 21.82 0.07
C VAL A 47 -3.85 20.54 -0.03
N LYS A 48 -3.18 20.31 -1.15
CA LYS A 48 -2.29 19.17 -1.36
C LYS A 48 -1.16 19.10 -0.33
N SER A 49 -0.65 20.23 0.15
CA SER A 49 0.45 20.28 1.12
C SER A 49 0.14 19.68 2.49
N ARG A 50 -1.09 19.25 2.74
CA ARG A 50 -1.53 18.55 3.97
C ARG A 50 -1.14 17.07 4.01
N PHE A 51 -0.75 16.53 2.87
CA PHE A 51 -0.47 15.11 2.66
C PHE A 51 1.01 14.90 2.34
N ALA A 52 1.50 13.67 2.51
CA ALA A 52 2.81 13.27 2.02
C ALA A 52 2.95 13.59 0.52
N ASP A 53 4.15 13.94 0.09
CA ASP A 53 4.42 14.45 -1.26
C ASP A 53 3.83 13.56 -2.37
N ASP A 54 3.95 12.26 -2.22
CA ASP A 54 3.49 11.26 -3.20
C ASP A 54 2.04 10.79 -2.98
N ALA A 55 1.37 11.19 -1.90
CA ALA A 55 0.04 10.63 -1.54
C ALA A 55 -1.03 10.84 -2.62
N THR A 56 -0.91 11.89 -3.44
CA THR A 56 -1.85 12.15 -4.55
C THR A 56 -1.57 11.35 -5.82
N VAL A 57 -0.42 10.68 -5.92
CA VAL A 57 -0.04 9.87 -7.10
C VAL A 57 -1.09 8.80 -7.42
N LEU A 58 -1.74 8.23 -6.38
CA LEU A 58 -2.81 7.24 -6.52
C LEU A 58 -4.06 7.76 -7.25
N TYR A 59 -4.19 9.08 -7.39
CA TYR A 59 -5.34 9.76 -8.00
C TYR A 59 -4.96 10.55 -9.26
N GLN A 60 -3.72 10.40 -9.73
CA GLN A 60 -3.22 11.10 -10.92
C GLN A 60 -3.48 10.30 -12.19
N TYR A 61 -3.93 10.98 -13.21
CA TYR A 61 -4.19 10.41 -14.52
C TYR A 61 -4.03 11.49 -15.62
N ASN A 62 -3.24 11.18 -16.65
CA ASN A 62 -3.05 12.04 -17.83
C ASN A 62 -2.82 13.54 -17.49
N GLY A 63 -1.95 13.80 -16.53
CA GLY A 63 -1.55 15.15 -16.10
C GLY A 63 -2.49 15.84 -15.12
N GLY A 64 -3.66 15.28 -14.81
CA GLY A 64 -4.60 15.80 -13.81
C GLY A 64 -4.56 15.01 -12.48
N THR A 65 -5.18 15.56 -11.45
CA THR A 65 -5.39 14.91 -10.15
C THR A 65 -6.88 14.85 -9.84
N TYR A 66 -7.42 13.65 -9.68
CA TYR A 66 -8.86 13.39 -9.62
C TYR A 66 -9.35 12.94 -8.24
N GLY A 67 -8.53 13.08 -7.23
CA GLY A 67 -8.91 12.81 -5.85
C GLY A 67 -7.91 13.37 -4.85
N LEU A 68 -8.37 13.61 -3.63
CA LEU A 68 -7.52 13.92 -2.47
C LEU A 68 -7.60 12.80 -1.44
N PRO A 69 -6.48 12.37 -0.85
CA PRO A 69 -6.48 11.31 0.14
C PRO A 69 -7.39 11.61 1.34
N CYS A 70 -8.30 10.68 1.67
CA CYS A 70 -9.04 10.70 2.94
C CYS A 70 -8.29 9.92 4.01
N ASP A 71 -7.83 8.74 3.65
CA ASP A 71 -7.02 7.87 4.49
C ASP A 71 -5.79 7.37 3.73
N GLN A 72 -4.80 6.92 4.48
CA GLN A 72 -3.58 6.31 3.95
C GLN A 72 -3.06 5.27 4.93
N THR A 73 -2.80 4.07 4.44
CA THR A 73 -2.17 2.99 5.20
C THR A 73 -0.91 2.52 4.49
N PHE A 74 0.06 2.10 5.24
CA PHE A 74 1.34 1.63 4.73
C PHE A 74 1.88 0.48 5.59
N PRO A 75 2.79 -0.34 5.04
CA PRO A 75 3.32 -1.47 5.78
C PRO A 75 4.32 -1.02 6.85
N MET A 76 4.30 -1.75 7.97
CA MET A 76 5.29 -1.70 9.04
C MET A 76 5.72 -3.11 9.41
N LEU A 77 6.89 -3.27 9.98
CA LEU A 77 7.33 -4.52 10.57
C LEU A 77 6.90 -4.56 12.03
N PHE A 78 6.09 -5.57 12.40
CA PHE A 78 5.69 -5.85 13.78
C PHE A 78 6.53 -7.00 14.33
N TYR A 79 6.93 -6.92 15.61
CA TYR A 79 7.77 -7.91 16.26
C TYR A 79 7.36 -8.18 17.70
N ARG A 80 7.56 -9.42 18.13
CA ARG A 80 7.39 -9.86 19.52
C ARG A 80 8.70 -9.67 20.27
N SER A 81 8.81 -8.58 21.03
CA SER A 81 10.02 -8.22 21.76
C SER A 81 10.38 -9.24 22.86
N ASP A 82 9.36 -9.82 23.50
CA ASP A 82 9.54 -10.88 24.49
C ASP A 82 10.19 -12.14 23.89
N ILE A 83 9.74 -12.56 22.70
CA ILE A 83 10.27 -13.76 22.04
C ILE A 83 11.65 -13.48 21.46
N LEU A 84 11.83 -12.38 20.72
CA LEU A 84 13.11 -12.09 20.06
C LEU A 84 14.25 -11.92 21.07
N SER A 85 13.97 -11.36 22.24
CA SER A 85 14.97 -11.21 23.29
C SER A 85 15.50 -12.55 23.84
N GLU A 86 14.75 -13.65 23.75
CA GLU A 86 15.21 -14.97 24.13
C GLU A 86 16.31 -15.52 23.20
N TYR A 87 16.43 -14.93 21.99
CA TYR A 87 17.39 -15.35 20.97
C TYR A 87 18.43 -14.28 20.67
N ASP A 88 18.55 -13.27 21.55
CA ASP A 88 19.48 -12.15 21.37
C ASP A 88 19.29 -11.39 20.04
N ILE A 89 18.07 -11.31 19.54
CA ILE A 89 17.71 -10.56 18.33
C ILE A 89 17.20 -9.18 18.74
N ASP A 90 17.92 -8.13 18.34
CA ASP A 90 17.50 -6.74 18.52
C ASP A 90 16.78 -6.26 17.25
N PRO A 91 15.45 -6.00 17.33
CA PRO A 91 14.69 -5.57 16.16
C PRO A 91 15.26 -4.33 15.46
N ALA A 92 15.79 -3.36 16.21
CA ALA A 92 16.28 -2.11 15.68
C ALA A 92 17.54 -2.25 14.80
N THR A 93 18.35 -3.27 15.07
CA THR A 93 19.60 -3.52 14.31
C THR A 93 19.45 -4.72 13.37
N ASP A 94 18.90 -5.83 13.88
CA ASP A 94 18.90 -7.10 13.17
C ASP A 94 17.75 -7.23 12.17
N LEU A 95 16.64 -6.48 12.35
CA LEU A 95 15.50 -6.48 11.44
C LEU A 95 15.38 -5.19 10.60
N ASN A 96 16.39 -4.31 10.67
CA ASN A 96 16.37 -3.04 9.95
C ASN A 96 16.62 -3.19 8.44
N THR A 97 17.16 -4.31 8.00
CA THR A 97 17.44 -4.63 6.59
C THR A 97 16.96 -6.02 6.25
N TRP A 98 16.74 -6.27 4.95
CA TRP A 98 16.40 -7.62 4.46
C TRP A 98 17.50 -8.64 4.78
N ASP A 99 18.77 -8.25 4.62
CA ASP A 99 19.89 -9.13 4.94
C ASP A 99 19.94 -9.45 6.43
N GLY A 100 19.70 -8.46 7.30
CA GLY A 100 19.61 -8.68 8.73
C GLY A 100 18.50 -9.66 9.10
N LEU A 101 17.29 -9.46 8.55
CA LEU A 101 16.16 -10.36 8.73
C LEU A 101 16.50 -11.79 8.28
N LEU A 102 17.13 -11.94 7.11
CA LEU A 102 17.53 -13.26 6.58
C LEU A 102 18.60 -13.91 7.45
N ASN A 103 19.51 -13.14 8.06
CA ASN A 103 20.52 -13.65 8.99
C ASN A 103 19.91 -14.21 10.30
N CYS A 104 18.74 -13.70 10.72
CA CYS A 104 18.01 -14.19 11.88
C CYS A 104 17.25 -15.52 11.61
N LEU A 105 16.89 -15.78 10.34
CA LEU A 105 16.04 -16.93 9.98
C LEU A 105 16.54 -18.28 10.50
N PRO A 106 17.83 -18.65 10.37
CA PRO A 106 18.30 -19.96 10.85
C PRO A 106 18.07 -20.15 12.36
N THR A 107 18.16 -19.08 13.14
CA THR A 107 17.89 -19.11 14.59
C THR A 107 16.40 -19.28 14.86
N LEU A 108 15.56 -18.49 14.18
CA LEU A 108 14.11 -18.58 14.33
C LEU A 108 13.58 -19.95 13.90
N GLN A 109 13.94 -20.40 12.70
CA GLN A 109 13.44 -21.66 12.13
C GLN A 109 13.88 -22.91 12.93
N ARG A 110 15.09 -22.94 13.49
CA ARG A 110 15.50 -24.03 14.41
C ARG A 110 14.63 -24.12 15.66
N ASN A 111 13.99 -23.04 16.05
CA ASN A 111 13.10 -22.97 17.20
C ASN A 111 11.61 -23.00 16.78
N TYR A 112 11.31 -23.41 15.56
CA TYR A 112 9.95 -23.52 15.01
C TYR A 112 9.21 -22.16 14.94
N LEU A 113 9.98 -21.07 14.83
CA LEU A 113 9.45 -19.72 14.67
C LEU A 113 9.55 -19.33 13.19
N GLU A 114 8.56 -18.59 12.73
CA GLU A 114 8.46 -18.16 11.33
C GLU A 114 8.37 -16.63 11.22
N VAL A 115 8.62 -16.14 10.01
CA VAL A 115 8.45 -14.74 9.63
C VAL A 115 7.35 -14.65 8.58
N GLY A 116 6.41 -13.72 8.78
CA GLY A 116 5.32 -13.47 7.85
C GLY A 116 5.54 -12.20 7.05
N LEU A 117 5.52 -12.33 5.73
CA LEU A 117 5.48 -11.18 4.82
C LEU A 117 4.04 -10.83 4.48
N ILE A 118 3.81 -9.66 3.88
CA ILE A 118 2.52 -9.34 3.27
C ILE A 118 2.15 -10.44 2.29
N LEU A 119 0.91 -10.90 2.36
CA LEU A 119 0.45 -12.03 1.56
C LEU A 119 0.67 -11.76 0.07
N PRO A 120 1.39 -12.66 -0.63
CA PRO A 120 1.73 -12.43 -2.04
C PRO A 120 0.54 -12.64 -2.97
N VAL A 121 -0.50 -13.33 -2.51
CA VAL A 121 -1.64 -13.77 -3.32
C VAL A 121 -2.92 -13.49 -2.56
N MET A 122 -3.94 -13.02 -3.26
CA MET A 122 -5.30 -12.92 -2.69
C MET A 122 -5.78 -14.27 -2.20
N THR A 123 -6.12 -14.33 -0.93
CA THR A 123 -6.79 -15.49 -0.35
C THR A 123 -8.22 -15.12 0.01
N SER A 124 -9.18 -15.92 -0.43
CA SER A 124 -10.53 -15.85 0.11
C SER A 124 -10.55 -16.62 1.43
N THR A 125 -10.45 -15.94 2.55
CA THR A 125 -10.71 -16.53 3.86
C THR A 125 -12.13 -16.18 4.29
N GLY A 126 -12.95 -17.21 4.50
CA GLY A 126 -14.25 -17.04 5.15
C GLY A 126 -15.31 -16.26 4.39
N GLY A 127 -15.36 -16.32 3.06
CA GLY A 127 -16.44 -15.72 2.25
C GLY A 127 -16.32 -14.21 2.02
N THR A 128 -15.32 -13.56 2.53
CA THR A 128 -14.96 -12.20 2.14
C THR A 128 -13.81 -12.28 1.13
N THR A 129 -14.14 -12.05 -0.12
CA THR A 129 -13.12 -11.81 -1.14
C THR A 129 -12.43 -10.50 -0.75
N GLN A 130 -11.20 -10.58 -0.29
CA GLN A 130 -10.38 -9.38 -0.20
C GLN A 130 -10.02 -8.98 -1.63
N VAL A 131 -10.76 -8.01 -2.15
CA VAL A 131 -10.67 -7.55 -3.55
C VAL A 131 -9.48 -6.63 -3.78
N SER A 132 -8.62 -6.46 -2.80
CA SER A 132 -7.64 -5.39 -2.78
C SER A 132 -6.22 -5.77 -3.26
N ALA A 133 -6.05 -6.84 -4.00
CA ALA A 133 -4.74 -7.15 -4.57
C ALA A 133 -4.21 -6.12 -5.58
N ILE A 134 -5.08 -5.25 -6.09
CA ILE A 134 -4.67 -4.15 -6.99
C ILE A 134 -4.09 -2.99 -6.19
N THR A 135 -4.48 -2.89 -4.94
CA THR A 135 -4.20 -1.76 -4.06
C THR A 135 -3.67 -2.18 -2.70
N GLU A 136 -3.36 -3.47 -2.53
CA GLU A 136 -2.64 -3.90 -1.34
C GLU A 136 -1.30 -3.17 -1.30
N PRO A 137 -1.08 -2.32 -0.29
CA PRO A 137 0.19 -1.65 -0.15
C PRO A 137 1.27 -2.70 0.02
N GLY A 138 2.30 -2.55 -0.75
CA GLY A 138 3.53 -3.22 -0.47
C GLY A 138 3.50 -4.72 -0.56
N ASN A 139 3.06 -5.28 -1.71
CA ASN A 139 3.59 -6.59 -1.96
C ASN A 139 5.13 -6.50 -1.89
N THR A 140 5.78 -7.52 -1.39
CA THR A 140 7.21 -7.46 -1.12
C THR A 140 8.03 -7.20 -2.40
N PHE A 141 7.55 -7.62 -3.57
CA PHE A 141 8.17 -7.30 -4.85
C PHE A 141 8.19 -5.78 -5.10
N ALA A 142 7.07 -5.08 -4.85
CA ALA A 142 7.01 -3.63 -4.97
C ALA A 142 8.01 -2.95 -4.03
N MET A 143 8.06 -3.34 -2.75
CA MET A 143 9.04 -2.81 -1.80
C MET A 143 10.47 -3.00 -2.29
N LEU A 144 10.83 -4.22 -2.70
CA LEU A 144 12.18 -4.54 -3.17
C LEU A 144 12.56 -3.74 -4.42
N LEU A 145 11.62 -3.51 -5.34
CA LEU A 145 11.85 -2.72 -6.54
C LEU A 145 12.02 -1.24 -6.23
N LEU A 146 11.12 -0.66 -5.42
CA LEU A 146 11.18 0.73 -5.00
C LEU A 146 12.46 1.02 -4.20
N GLN A 147 12.89 0.11 -3.36
CA GLN A 147 14.14 0.20 -2.59
C GLN A 147 15.40 0.15 -3.46
N GLN A 148 15.30 -0.31 -4.71
CA GLN A 148 16.36 -0.22 -5.71
C GLN A 148 16.26 1.06 -6.57
N GLY A 149 15.34 1.97 -6.24
CA GLY A 149 15.16 3.25 -6.93
C GLY A 149 14.34 3.16 -8.21
N LEU A 150 13.62 2.06 -8.44
CA LEU A 150 12.76 1.89 -9.60
C LEU A 150 11.28 1.79 -9.22
N ASN A 151 10.43 2.43 -10.01
CA ASN A 151 8.98 2.27 -9.95
C ASN A 151 8.51 1.18 -10.95
N TYR A 152 7.25 0.78 -10.88
CA TYR A 152 6.64 -0.21 -11.78
C TYR A 152 6.65 0.24 -13.23
N TYR A 153 6.48 1.54 -13.47
CA TYR A 153 6.30 2.11 -14.80
C TYR A 153 7.42 3.09 -15.16
N ASN A 154 7.63 3.27 -16.46
CA ASN A 154 8.40 4.41 -16.97
C ASN A 154 7.67 5.73 -16.67
N GLU A 155 8.35 6.86 -16.87
CA GLU A 155 7.81 8.21 -16.57
C GLU A 155 6.49 8.49 -17.29
N GLU A 156 6.37 8.03 -18.54
CA GLU A 156 5.17 8.21 -19.36
C GLU A 156 4.04 7.22 -19.01
N GLN A 157 4.28 6.26 -18.11
CA GLN A 157 3.31 5.22 -17.73
C GLN A 157 2.80 4.38 -18.92
N THR A 158 3.62 4.23 -19.95
CA THR A 158 3.28 3.49 -21.16
C THR A 158 3.79 2.04 -21.17
N LYS A 159 4.71 1.72 -20.28
CA LYS A 159 5.25 0.37 -20.09
C LYS A 159 5.81 0.19 -18.67
N THR A 160 5.98 -1.05 -18.28
CA THR A 160 6.65 -1.40 -17.02
C THR A 160 8.18 -1.33 -17.15
N THR A 161 8.84 -1.32 -15.99
CA THR A 161 10.31 -1.41 -15.87
C THR A 161 10.81 -2.84 -15.65
N PHE A 162 9.94 -3.85 -15.82
CA PHE A 162 10.21 -5.23 -15.41
C PHE A 162 11.21 -5.97 -16.30
N ASP A 163 11.72 -5.35 -17.36
CA ASP A 163 12.83 -5.81 -18.20
C ASP A 163 14.21 -5.34 -17.70
N THR A 164 14.27 -4.61 -16.58
CA THR A 164 15.53 -4.14 -15.98
C THR A 164 16.17 -5.20 -15.08
N GLN A 165 17.48 -5.05 -14.82
CA GLN A 165 18.19 -5.97 -13.92
C GLN A 165 17.71 -5.82 -12.48
N GLU A 166 17.36 -4.61 -12.07
CA GLU A 166 16.82 -4.29 -10.74
C GLU A 166 15.47 -4.99 -10.51
N ALA A 167 14.60 -5.00 -11.51
CA ALA A 167 13.33 -5.73 -11.44
C ALA A 167 13.53 -7.23 -11.37
N VAL A 168 14.48 -7.78 -12.13
CA VAL A 168 14.85 -9.19 -12.05
C VAL A 168 15.38 -9.53 -10.66
N ASN A 169 16.25 -8.70 -10.08
CA ASN A 169 16.79 -8.91 -8.74
C ASN A 169 15.69 -8.86 -7.68
N ALA A 170 14.78 -7.88 -7.75
CA ALA A 170 13.66 -7.74 -6.83
C ALA A 170 12.72 -8.95 -6.91
N PHE A 171 12.38 -9.38 -8.11
CA PHE A 171 11.48 -10.51 -8.34
C PHE A 171 12.11 -11.84 -7.89
N ASP A 172 13.38 -12.08 -8.21
CA ASP A 172 14.14 -13.26 -7.78
C ASP A 172 14.25 -13.31 -6.25
N THR A 173 14.55 -12.17 -5.60
CA THR A 173 14.60 -12.08 -4.13
C THR A 173 13.22 -12.38 -3.52
N TRP A 174 12.16 -11.81 -4.06
CA TRP A 174 10.79 -12.07 -3.60
C TRP A 174 10.40 -13.54 -3.68
N THR A 175 10.65 -14.18 -4.82
CA THR A 175 10.32 -15.60 -5.01
C THR A 175 11.18 -16.53 -4.14
N LYS A 176 12.44 -16.16 -3.86
CA LYS A 176 13.35 -16.90 -2.98
C LYS A 176 12.89 -16.92 -1.52
N PHE A 177 12.15 -15.92 -1.03
CA PHE A 177 11.55 -16.00 0.30
C PHE A 177 10.70 -17.26 0.46
N TYR A 178 10.03 -17.70 -0.60
CA TYR A 178 9.14 -18.87 -0.60
C TYR A 178 9.84 -20.15 -1.04
N THR A 179 10.68 -20.10 -2.05
CA THR A 179 11.33 -21.28 -2.63
C THR A 179 12.58 -21.71 -1.85
N THR A 180 13.31 -20.77 -1.27
CA THR A 180 14.58 -21.02 -0.56
C THR A 180 14.43 -20.92 0.95
N TYR A 181 13.71 -19.89 1.42
CA TYR A 181 13.61 -19.59 2.85
C TYR A 181 12.32 -20.12 3.50
N SER A 182 11.45 -20.78 2.73
CA SER A 182 10.25 -21.49 3.21
C SER A 182 9.22 -20.59 3.90
N PHE A 183 9.11 -19.32 3.50
CA PHE A 183 8.08 -18.45 3.99
C PHE A 183 6.69 -18.93 3.55
N GLN A 184 5.68 -18.68 4.39
CA GLN A 184 4.31 -19.12 4.12
C GLN A 184 3.65 -18.19 3.08
N GLN A 185 3.03 -18.79 2.04
CA GLN A 185 2.24 -18.03 1.07
C GLN A 185 0.90 -17.56 1.65
N THR A 186 0.38 -18.27 2.63
CA THR A 186 -0.90 -17.99 3.29
C THR A 186 -0.79 -18.27 4.78
N TYR A 187 -1.25 -17.33 5.60
CA TYR A 187 -1.25 -17.49 7.06
C TYR A 187 -2.23 -16.48 7.67
N ASP A 188 -2.67 -16.73 8.89
CA ASP A 188 -3.40 -15.76 9.70
C ASP A 188 -2.40 -14.99 10.58
N ALA A 189 -2.08 -13.76 10.17
CA ALA A 189 -1.10 -12.92 10.84
C ALA A 189 -1.47 -12.66 12.32
N PHE A 190 -2.74 -12.35 12.58
CA PHE A 190 -3.19 -12.04 13.92
C PHE A 190 -3.03 -13.23 14.87
N THR A 191 -3.57 -14.38 14.50
CA THR A 191 -3.50 -15.58 15.32
C THR A 191 -2.05 -16.00 15.57
N ARG A 192 -1.24 -16.07 14.52
CA ARG A 192 0.13 -16.56 14.62
C ARG A 192 1.08 -15.61 15.34
N PHE A 193 0.90 -14.30 15.18
CA PHE A 193 1.63 -13.31 15.94
C PHE A 193 1.24 -13.33 17.43
N ARG A 194 -0.05 -13.43 17.71
CA ARG A 194 -0.60 -13.53 19.05
C ARG A 194 -0.09 -14.77 19.79
N THR A 195 -0.13 -15.95 19.15
CA THR A 195 0.39 -17.21 19.73
C THR A 195 1.90 -17.26 19.84
N GLY A 196 2.62 -16.46 19.05
CA GLY A 196 4.06 -16.29 19.12
C GLY A 196 4.87 -17.19 18.19
N ASP A 197 4.24 -18.08 17.43
CA ASP A 197 4.93 -18.92 16.44
C ASP A 197 5.36 -18.17 15.17
N MET A 198 4.84 -16.93 15.00
CA MET A 198 5.28 -16.00 13.96
C MET A 198 5.59 -14.63 14.60
N PRO A 199 6.75 -14.51 15.28
CA PRO A 199 7.07 -13.34 16.10
C PRO A 199 7.49 -12.09 15.29
N VAL A 200 7.61 -12.21 13.97
CA VAL A 200 7.91 -11.10 13.05
C VAL A 200 6.94 -11.17 11.89
N VAL A 201 6.18 -10.08 11.67
CA VAL A 201 5.25 -9.97 10.54
C VAL A 201 5.32 -8.57 9.93
N ILE A 202 5.20 -8.48 8.62
CA ILE A 202 5.01 -7.21 7.91
C ILE A 202 3.52 -7.09 7.59
N GLN A 203 2.88 -6.07 8.15
CA GLN A 203 1.45 -5.79 8.02
C GLN A 203 1.23 -4.29 7.90
N ASN A 204 0.04 -3.86 7.44
CA ASN A 204 -0.34 -2.46 7.52
C ASN A 204 -0.28 -1.97 8.97
N TYR A 205 0.10 -0.72 9.16
CA TYR A 205 0.25 -0.17 10.51
C TYR A 205 -1.05 -0.23 11.34
N THR A 206 -2.21 -0.31 10.69
CA THR A 206 -3.51 -0.52 11.37
C THR A 206 -3.64 -1.88 12.06
N PHE A 207 -2.72 -2.81 11.81
CA PHE A 207 -2.59 -4.05 12.58
C PHE A 207 -2.37 -3.78 14.08
N TYR A 208 -1.75 -2.64 14.41
CA TYR A 208 -1.66 -2.12 15.77
C TYR A 208 -3.03 -2.07 16.47
N ASN A 209 -4.05 -1.59 15.75
CA ASN A 209 -5.40 -1.44 16.32
C ASN A 209 -5.97 -2.80 16.70
N GLN A 210 -5.80 -3.79 15.82
CA GLN A 210 -6.28 -5.16 16.06
C GLN A 210 -5.55 -5.81 17.24
N LEU A 211 -4.22 -5.71 17.30
CA LEU A 211 -3.42 -6.25 18.41
C LEU A 211 -3.79 -5.61 19.74
N SER A 212 -3.94 -4.30 19.76
CA SER A 212 -4.24 -3.54 20.97
C SER A 212 -5.58 -3.92 21.62
N VAL A 213 -6.56 -4.31 20.81
CA VAL A 213 -7.92 -4.62 21.28
C VAL A 213 -8.13 -6.13 21.47
N ALA A 214 -7.69 -6.94 20.51
CA ALA A 214 -8.04 -8.35 20.46
C ALA A 214 -6.95 -9.29 21.02
N ALA A 215 -5.77 -8.75 21.41
CA ALA A 215 -4.68 -9.52 22.03
C ALA A 215 -4.15 -8.86 23.32
N PRO A 216 -5.02 -8.60 24.32
CA PRO A 216 -4.61 -7.91 25.54
C PRO A 216 -3.56 -8.68 26.37
N GLU A 217 -3.49 -10.01 26.21
CA GLU A 217 -2.54 -10.88 26.92
C GLU A 217 -1.08 -10.68 26.48
N ILE A 218 -0.84 -10.13 25.28
CA ILE A 218 0.50 -9.80 24.81
C ILE A 218 0.81 -8.30 24.87
N LYS A 219 0.00 -7.53 25.57
CA LYS A 219 0.23 -6.10 25.76
C LYS A 219 1.61 -5.84 26.38
N GLY A 220 2.41 -4.99 25.71
CA GLY A 220 3.77 -4.67 26.14
C GLY A 220 4.83 -5.70 25.75
N CYS A 221 4.43 -6.77 25.04
CA CYS A 221 5.33 -7.82 24.55
C CYS A 221 5.68 -7.65 23.08
N TRP A 222 5.26 -6.59 22.44
CA TRP A 222 5.49 -6.34 21.00
C TRP A 222 5.70 -4.87 20.70
N GLY A 223 6.31 -4.62 19.57
CA GLY A 223 6.51 -3.30 18.99
C GLY A 223 6.39 -3.34 17.48
N PHE A 224 6.63 -2.20 16.86
CA PHE A 224 6.69 -2.08 15.41
C PHE A 224 7.77 -1.04 15.01
N GLN A 225 8.22 -1.14 13.79
CA GLN A 225 9.22 -0.25 13.20
C GLN A 225 9.02 -0.18 11.67
N PRO A 226 9.72 0.72 10.95
CA PRO A 226 9.73 0.70 9.49
C PRO A 226 10.04 -0.68 8.91
N VAL A 227 9.55 -0.93 7.69
CA VAL A 227 9.83 -2.19 6.97
C VAL A 227 11.35 -2.38 6.79
N PRO A 228 11.85 -3.62 6.64
CA PRO A 228 13.26 -3.84 6.33
C PRO A 228 13.65 -3.09 5.07
N GLY A 229 14.78 -2.43 5.10
CA GLY A 229 15.30 -1.68 3.97
C GLY A 229 16.38 -2.42 3.20
N THR A 230 16.72 -1.87 2.03
CA THR A 230 17.86 -2.29 1.21
C THR A 230 19.02 -1.33 1.40
N VAL A 231 20.20 -1.87 1.72
CA VAL A 231 21.43 -1.06 1.85
C VAL A 231 21.83 -0.55 0.47
N GLN A 232 22.04 0.75 0.36
CA GLN A 232 22.48 1.44 -0.86
C GLN A 232 24.02 1.45 -0.98
N GLU A 233 24.53 1.80 -2.15
CA GLU A 233 25.98 1.87 -2.41
C GLU A 233 26.70 2.87 -1.49
N ASP A 234 26.04 3.93 -1.07
CA ASP A 234 26.59 4.94 -0.14
C ASP A 234 26.47 4.53 1.35
N GLY A 235 25.92 3.35 1.63
CA GLY A 235 25.72 2.81 2.97
C GLY A 235 24.43 3.28 3.66
N THR A 236 23.61 4.12 3.02
CA THR A 236 22.27 4.45 3.53
C THR A 236 21.32 3.26 3.36
N ILE A 237 20.24 3.25 4.12
CA ILE A 237 19.23 2.18 4.04
C ILE A 237 17.95 2.80 3.46
N ASN A 238 17.50 2.25 2.35
CA ASN A 238 16.26 2.67 1.72
C ASN A 238 15.11 1.78 2.19
N HIS A 239 14.15 2.38 2.92
CA HIS A 239 12.95 1.73 3.45
C HIS A 239 11.70 1.98 2.59
N ALA A 240 11.86 2.30 1.32
CA ALA A 240 10.75 2.61 0.44
C ALA A 240 9.71 1.50 0.41
N ALA A 241 8.47 1.91 0.46
CA ALA A 241 7.29 1.07 0.28
C ALA A 241 6.18 1.93 -0.34
N ASN A 242 5.20 1.30 -0.99
CA ASN A 242 4.02 2.02 -1.43
C ASN A 242 2.92 1.95 -0.37
N SER A 243 2.04 2.93 -0.36
CA SER A 243 0.87 2.99 0.50
C SER A 243 -0.39 2.52 -0.21
N ASN A 244 -1.46 2.41 0.56
CA ASN A 244 -2.82 2.26 0.08
C ASN A 244 -3.69 3.32 0.74
N GLY A 245 -4.76 3.71 0.06
CA GLY A 245 -5.69 4.66 0.62
C GLY A 245 -6.94 4.81 -0.22
N SER A 246 -7.84 5.62 0.31
CA SER A 246 -9.03 6.03 -0.38
C SER A 246 -9.13 7.56 -0.39
N GLY A 247 -9.73 8.10 -1.44
CA GLY A 247 -9.77 9.53 -1.68
C GLY A 247 -11.18 10.09 -1.81
N ALA A 248 -11.24 11.41 -1.72
CA ALA A 248 -12.40 12.21 -2.03
C ALA A 248 -12.34 12.64 -3.50
N ILE A 249 -13.42 12.43 -4.23
CA ILE A 249 -13.55 12.73 -5.66
C ILE A 249 -14.75 13.64 -5.92
N ILE A 250 -14.69 14.45 -6.98
CA ILE A 250 -15.79 15.30 -7.44
C ILE A 250 -16.20 14.86 -8.86
N PHE A 251 -17.51 14.74 -9.07
CA PHE A 251 -18.03 14.37 -10.39
C PHE A 251 -18.18 15.59 -11.31
N THR A 252 -17.88 15.44 -12.58
CA THR A 252 -17.99 16.54 -13.57
C THR A 252 -19.41 17.11 -13.69
N LYS A 253 -20.43 16.31 -13.34
CA LYS A 253 -21.86 16.71 -13.34
C LYS A 253 -22.36 17.22 -12.00
N ALA A 254 -21.47 17.46 -11.03
CA ALA A 254 -21.84 18.08 -9.76
C ALA A 254 -22.57 19.40 -10.01
N ALA A 255 -23.68 19.60 -9.32
CA ALA A 255 -24.50 20.81 -9.46
C ALA A 255 -23.76 22.05 -8.92
N ASP A 256 -22.92 21.86 -7.91
CA ASP A 256 -22.08 22.89 -7.28
C ASP A 256 -20.65 22.37 -7.12
N GLN A 257 -19.80 22.67 -8.08
CA GLN A 257 -18.38 22.25 -8.10
C GLN A 257 -17.58 22.92 -6.96
N GLU A 258 -17.81 24.20 -6.75
CA GLU A 258 -17.11 24.98 -5.70
C GLU A 258 -17.53 24.51 -4.30
N GLY A 259 -18.83 24.28 -4.09
CA GLY A 259 -19.32 23.75 -2.82
C GLY A 259 -18.82 22.33 -2.53
N ALA A 260 -18.69 21.48 -3.56
CA ALA A 260 -18.08 20.16 -3.43
C ALA A 260 -16.60 20.27 -3.05
N TRP A 261 -15.85 21.17 -3.68
CA TRP A 261 -14.47 21.45 -3.35
C TRP A 261 -14.28 22.01 -1.95
N ASP A 262 -15.11 22.97 -1.54
CA ASP A 262 -15.10 23.53 -0.19
C ASP A 262 -15.36 22.45 0.88
N PHE A 263 -16.27 21.51 0.59
CA PHE A 263 -16.52 20.39 1.49
C PHE A 263 -15.29 19.48 1.62
N ILE A 264 -14.64 19.13 0.51
CA ILE A 264 -13.42 18.28 0.53
C ILE A 264 -12.29 18.99 1.26
N LYS A 265 -12.08 20.30 1.03
CA LYS A 265 -11.11 21.10 1.78
C LYS A 265 -11.37 21.08 3.28
N TRP A 266 -12.62 21.25 3.66
CA TRP A 266 -13.01 21.16 5.08
C TRP A 266 -12.76 19.75 5.63
N PHE A 267 -13.24 18.71 4.94
CA PHE A 267 -13.12 17.34 5.43
C PHE A 267 -11.66 16.89 5.59
N THR A 268 -10.78 17.29 4.68
CA THR A 268 -9.35 16.93 4.70
C THR A 268 -8.51 17.87 5.58
N SER A 269 -9.09 18.91 6.18
CA SER A 269 -8.38 19.80 7.09
C SER A 269 -7.95 19.09 8.38
N THR A 270 -6.88 19.57 9.00
CA THR A 270 -6.35 19.00 10.25
C THR A 270 -7.43 18.92 11.33
N ASP A 271 -8.16 20.00 11.57
CA ASP A 271 -9.21 20.06 12.61
C ASP A 271 -10.33 19.03 12.35
N ALA A 272 -10.79 18.92 11.11
CA ALA A 272 -11.85 17.96 10.74
C ALA A 272 -11.37 16.52 10.87
N GLN A 273 -10.14 16.22 10.42
CA GLN A 273 -9.55 14.89 10.49
C GLN A 273 -9.29 14.44 11.93
N VAL A 274 -8.77 15.33 12.77
CA VAL A 274 -8.57 15.06 14.22
C VAL A 274 -9.91 14.81 14.90
N LYS A 275 -10.91 15.66 14.64
CA LYS A 275 -12.24 15.52 15.23
C LYS A 275 -12.94 14.25 14.77
N TYR A 276 -12.84 13.93 13.48
CA TYR A 276 -13.40 12.72 12.90
C TYR A 276 -12.74 11.48 13.51
N GLY A 277 -11.41 11.43 13.54
CA GLY A 277 -10.65 10.31 14.10
C GLY A 277 -10.93 10.08 15.58
N ASN A 278 -10.90 11.14 16.39
CA ASN A 278 -11.20 11.07 17.83
C ASN A 278 -12.64 10.63 18.10
N ASN A 279 -13.61 11.08 17.31
CA ASN A 279 -15.00 10.67 17.47
C ASN A 279 -15.19 9.18 17.15
N ILE A 280 -14.58 8.67 16.08
CA ILE A 280 -14.65 7.25 15.75
C ILE A 280 -13.98 6.43 16.86
N GLU A 281 -12.78 6.81 17.29
CA GLU A 281 -12.07 6.10 18.37
C GLU A 281 -12.83 6.15 19.70
N SER A 282 -13.54 7.22 19.99
CA SER A 282 -14.38 7.31 21.20
C SER A 282 -15.56 6.33 21.20
N ILE A 283 -16.04 5.96 20.00
CA ILE A 283 -17.18 5.04 19.84
C ILE A 283 -16.71 3.58 19.75
N LEU A 284 -15.65 3.34 18.97
CA LEU A 284 -15.18 2.00 18.61
C LEU A 284 -13.95 1.55 19.41
N GLY A 285 -13.42 2.42 20.27
CA GLY A 285 -12.12 2.20 20.92
C GLY A 285 -10.97 2.23 19.90
N THR A 286 -9.80 1.75 20.31
CA THR A 286 -8.59 1.73 19.48
C THR A 286 -8.79 1.00 18.14
N MET A 287 -9.72 0.05 18.05
CA MET A 287 -10.07 -0.60 16.78
C MET A 287 -10.50 0.40 15.71
N GLY A 288 -11.16 1.48 16.10
CA GLY A 288 -11.62 2.55 15.21
C GLY A 288 -10.59 3.67 15.00
N ARG A 289 -9.35 3.52 15.45
CA ARG A 289 -8.32 4.55 15.25
C ARG A 289 -8.14 4.81 13.77
N TYR A 290 -8.39 6.05 13.37
CA TYR A 290 -8.49 6.45 11.98
C TYR A 290 -7.11 6.61 11.34
N ALA A 291 -6.95 6.03 10.17
CA ALA A 291 -5.73 6.11 9.37
C ALA A 291 -5.76 7.36 8.46
N THR A 292 -5.77 8.56 9.07
CA THR A 292 -5.81 9.80 8.31
C THR A 292 -4.60 9.93 7.37
N ALA A 293 -4.85 10.47 6.18
CA ALA A 293 -3.78 10.86 5.25
C ALA A 293 -3.20 12.25 5.55
N ASN A 294 -3.85 13.05 6.40
CA ASN A 294 -3.34 14.35 6.81
C ASN A 294 -2.24 14.18 7.85
N GLU A 295 -1.00 14.58 7.49
CA GLU A 295 0.19 14.35 8.33
C GLU A 295 0.13 15.07 9.68
N GLU A 296 -0.38 16.29 9.71
CA GLU A 296 -0.51 17.04 10.95
C GLU A 296 -1.60 16.44 11.85
N ALA A 297 -2.69 15.97 11.26
CA ALA A 297 -3.74 15.28 12.00
C ALA A 297 -3.25 13.94 12.58
N LEU A 298 -2.46 13.18 11.84
CA LEU A 298 -1.87 11.91 12.31
C LEU A 298 -1.13 12.12 13.63
N GLN A 299 -0.38 13.22 13.75
CA GLN A 299 0.39 13.56 14.95
C GLN A 299 -0.48 13.96 16.14
N GLN A 300 -1.74 14.33 15.90
CA GLN A 300 -2.70 14.74 16.93
C GLN A 300 -3.71 13.64 17.32
N LEU A 301 -3.65 12.48 16.69
CA LEU A 301 -4.43 11.31 17.11
C LEU A 301 -3.79 10.62 18.31
N SER A 302 -4.44 9.56 18.82
CA SER A 302 -4.08 8.89 20.09
C SER A 302 -2.82 8.02 20.02
N TRP A 303 -1.80 8.44 19.28
CA TRP A 303 -0.48 7.82 19.23
C TRP A 303 0.44 8.39 20.30
N THR A 304 1.33 7.58 20.87
CA THR A 304 2.44 8.11 21.68
C THR A 304 3.46 8.81 20.78
N THR A 305 4.27 9.70 21.33
CA THR A 305 5.31 10.40 20.57
C THR A 305 6.28 9.44 19.88
N SER A 306 6.67 8.34 20.55
CA SER A 306 7.55 7.36 19.94
C SER A 306 6.88 6.59 18.80
N GLU A 307 5.62 6.22 18.96
CA GLU A 307 4.86 5.52 17.91
C GLU A 307 4.66 6.40 16.68
N VAL A 308 4.25 7.66 16.87
CA VAL A 308 4.04 8.57 15.73
C VAL A 308 5.36 8.85 14.99
N ASN A 309 6.48 8.94 15.68
CA ASN A 309 7.78 9.11 15.02
C ASN A 309 8.10 7.91 14.10
N LEU A 310 7.87 6.68 14.55
CA LEU A 310 8.05 5.49 13.72
C LEU A 310 7.14 5.48 12.50
N LEU A 311 5.89 5.92 12.67
CA LEU A 311 4.94 6.06 11.54
C LEU A 311 5.41 7.13 10.55
N LEU A 312 5.89 8.29 11.04
CA LEU A 312 6.41 9.35 10.18
C LEU A 312 7.70 8.94 9.47
N ASP A 313 8.59 8.18 10.13
CA ASP A 313 9.81 7.65 9.50
C ASP A 313 9.46 6.77 8.29
N GLN A 314 8.45 5.90 8.43
CA GLN A 314 7.99 5.08 7.30
C GLN A 314 7.24 5.93 6.26
N LEU A 315 6.37 6.84 6.69
CA LEU A 315 5.60 7.71 5.79
C LEU A 315 6.53 8.56 4.91
N ASN A 316 7.62 9.09 5.47
CA ASN A 316 8.64 9.85 4.72
C ASN A 316 9.44 8.99 3.73
N SER A 317 9.37 7.68 3.84
CA SER A 317 10.00 6.73 2.93
C SER A 317 9.03 6.17 1.87
N GLN A 318 7.76 6.62 1.86
CA GLN A 318 6.78 6.13 0.88
C GLN A 318 7.14 6.61 -0.52
N VAL A 319 7.01 5.70 -1.48
CA VAL A 319 7.10 5.97 -2.92
C VAL A 319 5.90 5.29 -3.56
N GLU A 320 4.98 6.08 -4.11
CA GLU A 320 3.74 5.54 -4.64
C GLU A 320 3.93 4.95 -6.04
N ILE A 321 3.19 3.88 -6.28
CA ILE A 321 3.07 3.28 -7.61
C ILE A 321 1.84 3.88 -8.28
N PRO A 322 1.97 4.54 -9.43
CA PRO A 322 0.83 5.09 -10.14
C PRO A 322 -0.23 4.02 -10.44
N ILE A 323 -1.48 4.38 -10.29
CA ILE A 323 -2.60 3.55 -10.73
C ILE A 323 -2.91 3.95 -12.17
N ILE A 324 -2.82 3.00 -13.08
CA ILE A 324 -3.11 3.18 -14.50
C ILE A 324 -4.36 2.37 -14.88
N PRO A 325 -5.05 2.67 -15.99
CA PRO A 325 -6.21 1.89 -16.41
C PRO A 325 -5.97 0.39 -16.59
N ALA A 326 -4.72 -0.02 -16.81
CA ALA A 326 -4.31 -1.41 -16.93
C ALA A 326 -3.87 -2.06 -15.59
N SER A 327 -3.88 -1.35 -14.46
CA SER A 327 -3.29 -1.82 -13.18
C SER A 327 -3.80 -3.20 -12.74
N TYR A 328 -5.09 -3.50 -12.97
CA TYR A 328 -5.61 -4.84 -12.68
C TYR A 328 -4.87 -5.94 -13.45
N GLY A 329 -4.66 -5.74 -14.76
CA GLY A 329 -3.92 -6.69 -15.59
C GLY A 329 -2.46 -6.83 -15.18
N VAL A 330 -1.83 -5.72 -14.81
CA VAL A 330 -0.44 -5.70 -14.29
C VAL A 330 -0.34 -6.56 -13.04
N THR A 331 -1.16 -6.28 -12.02
CA THR A 331 -1.16 -7.03 -10.76
C THR A 331 -1.45 -8.52 -10.97
N ARG A 332 -2.47 -8.84 -11.78
CA ARG A 332 -2.82 -10.22 -12.10
C ARG A 332 -1.65 -10.98 -12.72
N ASN A 333 -0.93 -10.38 -13.67
CA ASN A 333 0.19 -11.02 -14.35
C ASN A 333 1.43 -11.12 -13.46
N VAL A 334 1.71 -10.13 -12.60
CA VAL A 334 2.77 -10.25 -11.57
C VAL A 334 2.48 -11.42 -10.63
N MET A 335 1.24 -11.60 -10.21
CA MET A 335 0.83 -12.73 -9.36
C MET A 335 0.91 -14.07 -10.09
N ASN A 336 0.60 -14.11 -11.38
CA ASN A 336 0.74 -15.32 -12.18
C ASN A 336 2.21 -15.68 -12.35
N ALA A 337 3.08 -14.71 -12.60
CA ALA A 337 4.53 -14.91 -12.65
C ALA A 337 5.06 -15.45 -11.31
N PHE A 338 4.62 -14.88 -10.19
CA PHE A 338 4.96 -15.39 -8.86
C PHE A 338 4.56 -16.86 -8.69
N ARG A 339 3.33 -17.23 -9.04
CA ARG A 339 2.86 -18.63 -8.92
C ARG A 339 3.64 -19.59 -9.78
N ALA A 340 3.98 -19.22 -11.02
CA ALA A 340 4.78 -20.04 -11.91
C ALA A 340 6.16 -20.34 -11.31
N VAL A 341 6.80 -19.34 -10.68
CA VAL A 341 8.11 -19.57 -10.04
C VAL A 341 7.97 -20.35 -8.74
N VAL A 342 7.02 -19.98 -7.88
CA VAL A 342 6.95 -20.55 -6.52
C VAL A 342 6.28 -21.91 -6.48
N ASN A 343 5.29 -22.16 -7.33
CA ASN A 343 4.55 -23.43 -7.34
C ASN A 343 5.05 -24.41 -8.41
N ASP A 344 5.44 -23.89 -9.58
CA ASP A 344 5.82 -24.71 -10.74
C ASP A 344 7.35 -24.77 -10.93
N TYR A 345 8.10 -24.00 -10.11
CA TYR A 345 9.57 -23.95 -10.10
C TYR A 345 10.19 -23.43 -11.42
N ASP A 346 9.46 -22.56 -12.12
CA ASP A 346 9.96 -21.91 -13.32
C ASP A 346 11.12 -20.94 -13.00
N ASN A 347 11.97 -20.66 -13.99
CA ASN A 347 13.05 -19.69 -13.83
C ASN A 347 12.50 -18.28 -13.61
N ALA A 348 12.90 -17.61 -12.53
CA ALA A 348 12.35 -16.32 -12.12
C ALA A 348 12.53 -15.23 -13.21
N ARG A 349 13.72 -15.11 -13.79
CA ARG A 349 14.01 -14.11 -14.84
C ARG A 349 13.19 -14.34 -16.10
N ASP A 350 13.19 -15.56 -16.60
CA ASP A 350 12.51 -15.89 -17.86
C ASP A 350 11.00 -15.73 -17.70
N THR A 351 10.48 -16.14 -16.54
CA THR A 351 9.06 -16.02 -16.18
C THR A 351 8.64 -14.54 -16.08
N LEU A 352 9.44 -13.71 -15.41
CA LEU A 352 9.16 -12.26 -15.32
C LEU A 352 9.12 -11.65 -16.73
N PHE A 353 10.07 -11.94 -17.58
CA PHE A 353 10.12 -11.41 -18.95
C PHE A 353 8.94 -11.87 -19.80
N TRP A 354 8.54 -13.14 -19.66
CA TRP A 354 7.41 -13.68 -20.41
C TRP A 354 6.09 -12.98 -20.02
N TYR A 355 5.82 -12.85 -18.71
CA TYR A 355 4.63 -12.15 -18.25
C TYR A 355 4.69 -10.63 -18.48
N ASN A 356 5.89 -10.05 -18.45
CA ASN A 356 6.08 -8.63 -18.74
C ASN A 356 5.65 -8.26 -20.17
N LYS A 357 5.84 -9.17 -21.12
CA LYS A 357 5.34 -8.96 -22.47
C LYS A 357 3.82 -8.82 -22.49
N ASP A 358 3.11 -9.75 -21.85
CA ASP A 358 1.65 -9.72 -21.78
C ASP A 358 1.13 -8.47 -21.04
N ILE A 359 1.86 -8.04 -19.99
CA ILE A 359 1.56 -6.79 -19.26
C ILE A 359 1.65 -5.59 -20.18
N ASN A 360 2.75 -5.45 -20.91
CA ASN A 360 2.96 -4.30 -21.80
C ASN A 360 2.01 -4.30 -23.00
N ASP A 361 1.66 -5.46 -23.53
CA ASP A 361 0.63 -5.60 -24.56
C ASP A 361 -0.76 -5.14 -24.03
N GLU A 362 -1.09 -5.45 -22.76
CA GLU A 362 -2.33 -5.00 -22.15
C GLU A 362 -2.33 -3.50 -21.84
N ILE A 363 -1.21 -2.94 -21.40
CA ILE A 363 -1.06 -1.49 -21.20
C ILE A 363 -1.28 -0.76 -22.54
N THR A 364 -0.60 -1.18 -23.61
CA THR A 364 -0.72 -0.60 -24.94
C THR A 364 -2.17 -0.62 -25.41
N ARG A 365 -2.83 -1.77 -25.34
CA ARG A 365 -4.23 -1.90 -25.74
C ARG A 365 -5.15 -0.96 -24.96
N LYS A 366 -4.93 -0.81 -23.65
CA LYS A 366 -5.73 0.11 -22.83
C LYS A 366 -5.52 1.57 -23.20
N LEU A 367 -4.29 1.95 -23.51
CA LEU A 367 -3.98 3.32 -23.99
C LEU A 367 -4.61 3.59 -25.34
N GLU A 368 -4.59 2.62 -26.28
CA GLU A 368 -5.28 2.71 -27.57
C GLU A 368 -6.80 2.85 -27.39
N ASP A 369 -7.43 2.01 -26.54
CA ASP A 369 -8.86 2.05 -26.25
C ASP A 369 -9.32 3.42 -25.67
N LEU A 370 -8.42 4.12 -24.98
CA LEU A 370 -8.66 5.44 -24.40
C LEU A 370 -8.22 6.61 -25.31
N GLY A 371 -7.68 6.30 -26.49
CA GLY A 371 -7.19 7.32 -27.44
C GLY A 371 -5.95 8.08 -26.95
N LEU A 372 -5.16 7.47 -26.07
CA LEU A 372 -3.94 8.05 -25.48
C LEU A 372 -2.65 7.55 -26.15
N TYR A 373 -2.75 6.64 -27.11
CA TYR A 373 -1.62 6.11 -27.86
C TYR A 373 -1.63 6.79 -29.24
N ASP A 374 -0.72 7.74 -29.45
CA ASP A 374 -0.45 8.29 -30.79
C ASP A 374 0.47 7.32 -31.55
N ASN A 375 -0.02 6.80 -32.69
CA ASN A 375 0.73 5.95 -33.63
C ASN A 375 1.87 6.70 -34.30
#